data_17cf3ace844557c2306fe443ea6dd375
#
_entry.id   17cf3ace844557c2306fe443ea6dd375
#
_cell.length_a   1.000
_cell.length_b   1.000
_cell.length_c   1.000
_cell.angle_alpha   90.00
_cell.angle_beta   90.00
_cell.angle_gamma   90.00
#
_symmetry.space_group_name_H-M   'P 1'
#
loop_
_entity.id
_entity.type
_entity.pdbx_description
1 polymer ?
#
loop_
_entity_poly.entity_id
_entity_poly.type
_entity_poly.pdbx_seq_one_letter_code
_entity_poly.pdbx_strand_id
1 'polypeptide(L)'
;MTMGMRKRTSLGLVAALCLVCLWGCAPRLAPATPAGVTLQPGRYLTAYYRAPDFAPAQATYIMSAFEVETAQGVAADTFKGLFMEELTLAFRANGLKLSDQGDTVVNGTVQFVAVRGAAFRFLRGKIDADLIVSAAITRGGNTGFACQDRISLSSPVNPGPPAPKEEELLLRQAARTFAIHLLNEMLLYWPPAEGK
;
A
#
# COMPACT_ATOMS: atom_id res chain seq x y z
N MET A 1 24.03 54.25 34.98
CA MET A 1 24.43 53.98 33.60
C MET A 1 24.37 52.48 33.41
N THR A 2 23.18 51.97 33.07
CA THR A 2 22.91 50.55 32.86
C THR A 2 21.85 50.44 31.79
N MET A 3 22.25 50.14 30.56
CA MET A 3 21.32 49.92 29.47
C MET A 3 21.87 48.82 28.57
N GLY A 4 21.10 47.78 28.35
CA GLY A 4 21.24 46.98 27.16
C GLY A 4 21.53 45.49 27.29
N MET A 5 20.57 44.70 27.77
CA MET A 5 20.61 43.24 27.53
C MET A 5 19.20 42.63 27.56
N ARG A 6 18.42 42.88 26.52
CA ARG A 6 17.13 42.14 26.29
C ARG A 6 16.73 42.24 24.83
N LYS A 7 17.33 41.47 23.92
CA LYS A 7 16.80 41.29 22.54
C LYS A 7 17.34 40.05 21.80
N ARG A 8 17.77 38.98 22.48
CA ARG A 8 18.30 37.76 21.78
C ARG A 8 17.53 36.48 21.98
N THR A 9 16.42 36.45 22.74
CA THR A 9 15.69 35.22 23.06
C THR A 9 14.48 34.96 22.15
N SER A 10 14.00 35.94 21.36
CA SER A 10 12.80 35.75 20.53
C SER A 10 13.04 35.09 19.16
N LEU A 11 14.27 35.17 18.63
CA LEU A 11 14.57 34.63 17.32
C LEU A 11 14.72 33.12 17.31
N GLY A 12 15.19 32.53 18.41
CA GLY A 12 15.33 31.07 18.56
C GLY A 12 14.00 30.30 18.66
N LEU A 13 12.99 30.94 19.28
CA LEU A 13 11.67 30.31 19.46
C LEU A 13 10.86 30.22 18.16
N VAL A 14 10.99 31.24 17.28
CA VAL A 14 10.30 31.27 15.98
C VAL A 14 10.91 30.24 15.01
N ALA A 15 12.22 30.06 15.02
CA ALA A 15 12.91 29.09 14.19
C ALA A 15 12.56 27.63 14.59
N ALA A 16 12.39 27.36 15.89
CA ALA A 16 11.98 26.04 16.39
C ALA A 16 10.53 25.71 16.02
N LEU A 17 9.62 26.71 16.01
CA LEU A 17 8.22 26.51 15.65
C LEU A 17 8.02 26.21 14.16
N CYS A 18 8.84 26.82 13.27
CA CYS A 18 8.78 26.56 11.82
C CYS A 18 9.27 25.15 11.44
N LEU A 19 10.20 24.56 12.19
CA LEU A 19 10.69 23.19 11.93
C LEU A 19 9.64 22.10 12.25
N VAL A 20 8.71 22.36 13.16
CA VAL A 20 7.66 21.39 13.54
C VAL A 20 6.55 21.33 12.49
N CYS A 21 6.32 22.38 11.72
CA CYS A 21 5.28 22.42 10.67
C CYS A 21 5.65 21.67 9.38
N LEU A 22 6.91 21.30 9.19
CA LEU A 22 7.36 20.59 7.97
C LEU A 22 7.19 19.06 8.04
N TRP A 23 6.76 18.51 9.17
CA TRP A 23 6.65 17.05 9.38
C TRP A 23 5.23 16.49 9.23
N GLY A 24 4.28 17.29 8.74
CA GLY A 24 2.85 16.93 8.76
C GLY A 24 2.17 16.57 7.44
N CYS A 25 2.82 16.72 6.29
CA CYS A 25 2.18 16.37 5.02
C CYS A 25 2.69 15.01 4.53
N ALA A 26 2.00 13.93 4.90
CA ALA A 26 2.08 12.72 4.09
C ALA A 26 1.65 13.10 2.65
N PRO A 27 2.45 12.80 1.61
CA PRO A 27 2.07 13.10 0.25
C PRO A 27 0.72 12.43 -0.03
N ARG A 28 -0.29 13.22 -0.37
CA ARG A 28 -1.51 12.71 -0.98
C ARG A 28 -1.12 12.37 -2.42
N LEU A 29 -0.50 11.21 -2.61
CA LEU A 29 -0.33 10.66 -3.95
C LEU A 29 -1.74 10.43 -4.50
N ALA A 30 -2.07 11.20 -5.54
CA ALA A 30 -3.26 10.92 -6.31
C ALA A 30 -3.08 9.52 -6.90
N PRO A 31 -4.03 8.62 -6.69
CA PRO A 31 -3.92 7.27 -7.18
C PRO A 31 -3.81 7.28 -8.69
N ALA A 32 -2.77 6.63 -9.25
CA ALA A 32 -2.67 6.41 -10.69
C ALA A 32 -3.78 5.43 -11.09
N THR A 33 -4.80 5.95 -11.77
CA THR A 33 -5.87 5.11 -12.35
C THR A 33 -5.30 4.40 -13.57
N PRO A 34 -5.45 3.07 -13.70
CA PRO A 34 -5.11 2.39 -14.94
C PRO A 34 -5.81 3.08 -16.12
N ALA A 35 -5.06 3.33 -17.19
CA ALA A 35 -5.58 4.10 -18.32
C ALA A 35 -6.87 3.49 -18.88
N GLY A 36 -7.91 4.31 -19.05
CA GLY A 36 -9.12 3.95 -19.79
C GLY A 36 -10.26 3.33 -18.98
N VAL A 37 -10.16 3.21 -17.64
CA VAL A 37 -11.27 2.68 -16.81
C VAL A 37 -11.63 3.62 -15.69
N THR A 38 -12.92 3.68 -15.33
CA THR A 38 -13.41 4.45 -14.19
C THR A 38 -13.52 3.52 -12.99
N LEU A 39 -12.80 3.84 -11.92
CA LEU A 39 -12.88 3.10 -10.66
C LEU A 39 -14.10 3.55 -9.86
N GLN A 40 -14.74 2.60 -9.18
CA GLN A 40 -15.82 2.82 -8.22
C GLN A 40 -15.36 2.40 -6.81
N PRO A 41 -15.93 2.93 -5.73
CA PRO A 41 -15.61 2.52 -4.37
C PRO A 41 -15.81 1.02 -4.19
N GLY A 42 -14.82 0.34 -3.58
CA GLY A 42 -14.88 -1.07 -3.25
C GLY A 42 -15.40 -1.32 -1.83
N ARG A 43 -15.71 -2.56 -1.54
CA ARG A 43 -16.02 -3.01 -0.18
C ARG A 43 -14.75 -3.33 0.62
N TYR A 44 -13.77 -3.93 -0.05
CA TYR A 44 -12.49 -4.34 0.53
C TYR A 44 -11.37 -3.42 0.05
N LEU A 45 -11.39 -3.06 -1.22
CA LEU A 45 -10.45 -2.14 -1.85
C LEU A 45 -10.94 -0.70 -1.71
N THR A 46 -10.01 0.24 -1.70
CA THR A 46 -10.35 1.68 -1.74
C THR A 46 -11.17 2.02 -2.98
N ALA A 47 -10.76 1.49 -4.15
CA ALA A 47 -11.50 1.62 -5.39
C ALA A 47 -11.17 0.48 -6.35
N TYR A 48 -12.13 0.10 -7.20
CA TYR A 48 -11.95 -0.94 -8.20
C TYR A 48 -12.79 -0.72 -9.46
N TYR A 49 -12.40 -1.41 -10.52
CA TYR A 49 -13.17 -1.63 -11.75
C TYR A 49 -13.24 -3.12 -12.02
N ARG A 50 -14.37 -3.60 -12.50
CA ARG A 50 -14.55 -4.98 -12.97
C ARG A 50 -15.33 -4.96 -14.27
N ALA A 51 -14.77 -5.58 -15.31
CA ALA A 51 -15.49 -5.80 -16.57
C ALA A 51 -16.64 -6.80 -16.36
N PRO A 52 -17.79 -6.63 -17.03
CA PRO A 52 -18.96 -7.51 -16.88
C PRO A 52 -18.68 -8.98 -17.19
N ASP A 53 -17.78 -9.23 -18.12
CA ASP A 53 -17.37 -10.57 -18.59
C ASP A 53 -16.14 -11.14 -17.85
N PHE A 54 -15.63 -10.44 -16.86
CA PHE A 54 -14.48 -10.91 -16.10
C PHE A 54 -14.81 -12.10 -15.20
N ALA A 55 -14.27 -13.28 -15.56
CA ALA A 55 -14.47 -14.56 -14.89
C ALA A 55 -13.17 -15.04 -14.22
N PRO A 56 -12.85 -14.57 -12.99
CA PRO A 56 -11.55 -14.80 -12.36
C PRO A 56 -11.22 -16.28 -12.13
N ALA A 57 -12.20 -17.11 -11.82
CA ALA A 57 -11.98 -18.55 -11.56
C ALA A 57 -11.60 -19.35 -12.81
N GLN A 58 -11.84 -18.82 -14.02
CA GLN A 58 -11.57 -19.49 -15.28
C GLN A 58 -10.23 -19.06 -15.90
N ALA A 59 -9.61 -18.01 -15.40
CA ALA A 59 -8.38 -17.46 -15.91
C ALA A 59 -7.15 -18.26 -15.46
N THR A 60 -6.11 -18.24 -16.30
CA THR A 60 -4.76 -18.68 -15.91
C THR A 60 -3.86 -17.44 -15.87
N TYR A 61 -3.32 -17.16 -14.68
CA TYR A 61 -2.65 -15.90 -14.39
C TYR A 61 -1.14 -15.97 -14.59
N ILE A 62 -0.60 -14.91 -15.16
CA ILE A 62 0.82 -14.58 -15.16
C ILE A 62 1.03 -13.50 -14.11
N MET A 63 1.89 -13.76 -13.13
CA MET A 63 2.27 -12.76 -12.14
C MET A 63 3.42 -11.91 -12.68
N SER A 64 3.13 -10.72 -13.18
CA SER A 64 4.14 -9.78 -13.62
C SER A 64 4.75 -9.04 -12.44
N ALA A 65 5.99 -8.56 -12.61
CA ALA A 65 6.65 -7.80 -11.55
C ALA A 65 5.95 -6.48 -11.30
N PHE A 66 5.72 -6.16 -10.01
CA PHE A 66 5.26 -4.85 -9.60
C PHE A 66 6.44 -3.88 -9.48
N GLU A 67 6.26 -2.66 -9.94
CA GLU A 67 7.24 -1.61 -9.72
C GLU A 67 6.99 -0.91 -8.38
N VAL A 68 8.07 -0.47 -7.70
CA VAL A 68 7.99 0.29 -6.45
C VAL A 68 8.47 1.72 -6.73
N GLU A 69 7.56 2.70 -6.71
CA GLU A 69 7.88 4.10 -7.04
C GLU A 69 8.55 4.82 -5.87
N THR A 70 8.01 4.65 -4.68
CA THR A 70 8.51 5.33 -3.48
C THR A 70 8.60 4.36 -2.31
N ALA A 71 9.79 4.24 -1.72
CA ALA A 71 10.03 3.44 -0.52
C ALA A 71 10.71 4.29 0.57
N GLN A 72 10.22 4.20 1.81
CA GLN A 72 10.75 4.92 2.96
C GLN A 72 10.94 3.96 4.15
N GLY A 73 12.13 3.92 4.70
CA GLY A 73 12.47 3.02 5.80
C GLY A 73 12.58 1.54 5.42
N VAL A 74 12.52 1.22 4.12
CA VAL A 74 12.67 -0.12 3.56
C VAL A 74 13.35 -0.05 2.20
N ALA A 75 14.15 -1.05 1.83
CA ALA A 75 14.69 -1.16 0.48
C ALA A 75 13.59 -1.61 -0.50
N ALA A 76 13.46 -0.90 -1.62
CA ALA A 76 12.41 -1.16 -2.62
C ALA A 76 12.43 -2.61 -3.14
N ASP A 77 13.61 -3.14 -3.49
CA ASP A 77 13.74 -4.50 -4.01
C ASP A 77 13.39 -5.56 -2.96
N THR A 78 13.74 -5.33 -1.70
CA THR A 78 13.38 -6.24 -0.59
C THR A 78 11.86 -6.28 -0.44
N PHE A 79 11.18 -5.12 -0.45
CA PHE A 79 9.73 -5.07 -0.36
C PHE A 79 9.05 -5.68 -1.59
N LYS A 80 9.57 -5.42 -2.79
CA LYS A 80 9.07 -6.00 -4.05
C LYS A 80 9.05 -7.53 -3.99
N GLY A 81 10.15 -8.14 -3.55
CA GLY A 81 10.23 -9.60 -3.39
C GLY A 81 9.18 -10.15 -2.42
N LEU A 82 9.08 -9.53 -1.24
CA LEU A 82 8.12 -9.88 -0.20
C LEU A 82 6.67 -9.71 -0.69
N PHE A 83 6.38 -8.60 -1.37
CA PHE A 83 5.05 -8.30 -1.92
C PHE A 83 4.62 -9.35 -2.95
N MET A 84 5.50 -9.69 -3.89
CA MET A 84 5.24 -10.71 -4.92
C MET A 84 5.05 -12.10 -4.33
N GLU A 85 5.81 -12.45 -3.29
CA GLU A 85 5.65 -13.71 -2.55
C GLU A 85 4.26 -13.81 -1.94
N GLU A 86 3.83 -12.80 -1.16
CA GLU A 86 2.52 -12.80 -0.49
C GLU A 86 1.36 -12.81 -1.49
N LEU A 87 1.47 -12.03 -2.59
CA LEU A 87 0.45 -12.02 -3.63
C LEU A 87 0.34 -13.38 -4.33
N THR A 88 1.46 -13.99 -4.68
CA THR A 88 1.51 -15.31 -5.30
C THR A 88 0.94 -16.40 -4.40
N LEU A 89 1.30 -16.39 -3.11
CA LEU A 89 0.76 -17.31 -2.12
C LEU A 89 -0.76 -17.16 -1.97
N ALA A 90 -1.26 -15.93 -1.94
CA ALA A 90 -2.69 -15.67 -1.82
C ALA A 90 -3.48 -16.18 -3.04
N PHE A 91 -2.98 -15.98 -4.26
CA PHE A 91 -3.60 -16.53 -5.47
C PHE A 91 -3.67 -18.06 -5.43
N ARG A 92 -2.57 -18.73 -5.11
CA ARG A 92 -2.50 -20.20 -4.98
C ARG A 92 -3.45 -20.73 -3.89
N ALA A 93 -3.46 -20.08 -2.73
CA ALA A 93 -4.31 -20.49 -1.61
C ALA A 93 -5.81 -20.39 -1.93
N ASN A 94 -6.20 -19.52 -2.87
CA ASN A 94 -7.58 -19.37 -3.35
C ASN A 94 -7.87 -20.20 -4.62
N GLY A 95 -6.99 -21.14 -4.98
CA GLY A 95 -7.22 -22.08 -6.10
C GLY A 95 -7.10 -21.43 -7.50
N LEU A 96 -6.56 -20.21 -7.60
CA LEU A 96 -6.33 -19.57 -8.88
C LEU A 96 -5.11 -20.18 -9.58
N LYS A 97 -5.24 -20.45 -10.87
CA LYS A 97 -4.18 -21.09 -11.67
C LYS A 97 -3.10 -20.07 -12.00
N LEU A 98 -1.87 -20.35 -11.62
CA LEU A 98 -0.68 -19.56 -11.99
C LEU A 98 0.17 -20.33 -12.98
N SER A 99 0.61 -19.68 -14.05
CA SER A 99 1.49 -20.25 -15.07
C SER A 99 2.22 -19.15 -15.83
N ASP A 100 3.44 -19.40 -16.24
CA ASP A 100 4.22 -18.48 -17.09
C ASP A 100 3.65 -18.40 -18.54
N GLN A 101 2.73 -19.31 -18.90
CA GLN A 101 2.03 -19.38 -20.18
C GLN A 101 0.54 -19.03 -20.04
N GLY A 102 0.17 -18.28 -19.01
CA GLY A 102 -1.21 -17.83 -18.80
C GLY A 102 -1.66 -16.84 -19.88
N ASP A 103 -2.96 -16.59 -19.91
CA ASP A 103 -3.60 -15.63 -20.83
C ASP A 103 -3.98 -14.32 -20.15
N THR A 104 -3.86 -14.28 -18.83
CA THR A 104 -4.31 -13.18 -17.99
C THR A 104 -3.15 -12.65 -17.14
N VAL A 105 -2.75 -11.43 -17.37
CA VAL A 105 -1.58 -10.79 -16.70
C VAL A 105 -2.05 -9.99 -15.51
N VAL A 106 -1.44 -10.24 -14.34
CA VAL A 106 -1.55 -9.41 -13.14
C VAL A 106 -0.33 -8.50 -13.10
N ASN A 107 -0.52 -7.21 -13.17
CA ASN A 107 0.53 -6.20 -13.06
C ASN A 107 0.10 -5.05 -12.17
N GLY A 108 1.03 -4.19 -11.80
CA GLY A 108 0.69 -3.02 -10.99
C GLY A 108 1.91 -2.26 -10.49
N THR A 109 1.63 -1.31 -9.62
CA THR A 109 2.62 -0.41 -9.04
C THR A 109 2.36 -0.26 -7.54
N VAL A 110 3.40 -0.46 -6.76
CA VAL A 110 3.46 -0.01 -5.38
C VAL A 110 3.87 1.46 -5.40
N GLN A 111 2.90 2.35 -5.38
CA GLN A 111 3.12 3.80 -5.46
C GLN A 111 3.87 4.33 -4.24
N PHE A 112 3.58 3.76 -3.09
CA PHE A 112 4.19 4.15 -1.85
C PHE A 112 4.26 2.98 -0.88
N VAL A 113 5.41 2.78 -0.26
CA VAL A 113 5.58 1.92 0.92
C VAL A 113 6.45 2.62 1.94
N ALA A 114 6.04 2.59 3.19
CA ALA A 114 6.82 3.18 4.28
C ALA A 114 6.74 2.34 5.56
N VAL A 115 7.87 2.29 6.28
CA VAL A 115 7.92 1.87 7.68
C VAL A 115 8.41 3.02 8.51
N ARG A 116 7.67 3.38 9.54
CA ARG A 116 7.95 4.54 10.37
C ARG A 116 7.93 4.17 11.86
N GLY A 117 8.75 4.86 12.62
CA GLY A 117 8.75 4.74 14.08
C GLY A 117 9.74 3.73 14.64
N ALA A 118 10.48 2.96 13.84
CA ALA A 118 11.46 2.00 14.31
C ALA A 118 12.52 2.63 15.22
N ALA A 119 13.11 3.76 14.80
CA ALA A 119 14.11 4.50 15.58
C ALA A 119 13.54 5.15 16.85
N PHE A 120 12.24 5.41 16.91
CA PHE A 120 11.55 6.07 18.04
C PHE A 120 10.58 5.13 18.75
N ARG A 121 10.66 3.83 18.48
CA ARG A 121 9.74 2.86 19.08
C ARG A 121 9.74 2.90 20.59
N PHE A 122 10.91 3.05 21.21
CA PHE A 122 11.02 3.09 22.67
C PHE A 122 10.23 4.27 23.28
N LEU A 123 10.01 5.36 22.52
CA LEU A 123 9.20 6.52 22.92
C LEU A 123 7.71 6.36 22.55
N ARG A 124 7.41 5.80 21.38
CA ARG A 124 6.06 5.68 20.83
C ARG A 124 5.42 4.32 21.08
N GLY A 125 6.21 3.32 21.43
CA GLY A 125 5.76 1.96 21.70
C GLY A 125 5.31 1.17 20.46
N LYS A 126 5.32 1.75 19.24
CA LYS A 126 4.82 1.12 18.03
C LYS A 126 5.62 1.49 16.77
N ILE A 127 5.50 0.64 15.77
CA ILE A 127 5.97 0.85 14.41
C ILE A 127 4.73 0.92 13.51
N ASP A 128 4.73 1.82 12.54
CA ASP A 128 3.65 1.99 11.57
C ASP A 128 4.15 1.60 10.17
N ALA A 129 3.32 0.90 9.38
CA ALA A 129 3.54 0.62 7.97
C ALA A 129 2.40 1.19 7.14
N ASP A 130 2.74 1.89 6.05
CA ASP A 130 1.79 2.39 5.07
C ASP A 130 2.12 1.81 3.69
N LEU A 131 1.09 1.45 2.95
CA LEU A 131 1.18 0.88 1.62
C LEU A 131 0.08 1.46 0.74
N ILE A 132 0.44 1.93 -0.47
CA ILE A 132 -0.48 2.36 -1.52
C ILE A 132 -0.14 1.59 -2.78
N VAL A 133 -1.12 0.85 -3.31
CA VAL A 133 -0.94 -0.03 -4.46
C VAL A 133 -2.02 0.25 -5.49
N SER A 134 -1.65 0.25 -6.77
CA SER A 134 -2.56 0.07 -7.89
C SER A 134 -2.22 -1.20 -8.64
N ALA A 135 -3.23 -1.95 -9.06
CA ALA A 135 -3.06 -3.18 -9.82
C ALA A 135 -4.09 -3.26 -10.96
N ALA A 136 -3.71 -3.95 -12.01
CA ALA A 136 -4.56 -4.28 -13.13
C ALA A 136 -4.42 -5.75 -13.51
N ILE A 137 -5.53 -6.36 -13.92
CA ILE A 137 -5.61 -7.70 -14.45
C ILE A 137 -6.12 -7.58 -15.88
N THR A 138 -5.27 -7.94 -16.84
CA THR A 138 -5.53 -7.73 -18.25
C THR A 138 -5.49 -9.07 -19.02
N ARG A 139 -6.36 -9.21 -20.02
CA ARG A 139 -6.40 -10.36 -20.91
C ARG A 139 -6.46 -9.86 -22.35
N GLY A 140 -5.49 -10.26 -23.17
CA GLY A 140 -5.41 -9.81 -24.57
C GLY A 140 -5.40 -8.28 -24.72
N GLY A 141 -4.80 -7.55 -23.79
CA GLY A 141 -4.76 -6.08 -23.77
C GLY A 141 -5.99 -5.39 -23.17
N ASN A 142 -7.06 -6.12 -22.88
CA ASN A 142 -8.26 -5.57 -22.24
C ASN A 142 -8.18 -5.68 -20.72
N THR A 143 -8.59 -4.62 -20.03
CA THR A 143 -8.64 -4.61 -18.56
C THR A 143 -9.90 -5.33 -18.09
N GLY A 144 -9.72 -6.51 -17.49
CA GLY A 144 -10.79 -7.29 -16.85
C GLY A 144 -11.08 -6.82 -15.42
N PHE A 145 -10.02 -6.43 -14.70
CA PHE A 145 -10.12 -5.90 -13.34
C PHE A 145 -9.03 -4.87 -13.11
N ALA A 146 -9.33 -3.81 -12.38
CA ALA A 146 -8.34 -2.85 -11.93
C ALA A 146 -8.69 -2.38 -10.53
N CYS A 147 -7.68 -2.03 -9.73
CA CYS A 147 -7.93 -1.59 -8.37
C CYS A 147 -6.87 -0.64 -7.85
N GLN A 148 -7.26 0.00 -6.76
CA GLN A 148 -6.37 0.77 -5.89
C GLN A 148 -6.71 0.44 -4.45
N ASP A 149 -5.65 0.36 -3.63
CA ASP A 149 -5.84 0.19 -2.21
C ASP A 149 -4.82 0.98 -1.40
N ARG A 150 -5.26 1.35 -0.20
CA ARG A 150 -4.42 2.00 0.80
C ARG A 150 -4.54 1.25 2.11
N ILE A 151 -3.40 0.78 2.59
CA ILE A 151 -3.29 -0.01 3.81
C ILE A 151 -2.41 0.73 4.79
N SER A 152 -2.88 0.87 6.03
CA SER A 152 -2.12 1.42 7.14
C SER A 152 -2.23 0.45 8.31
N LEU A 153 -1.09 -0.03 8.78
CA LEU A 153 -0.98 -0.98 9.89
C LEU A 153 -0.08 -0.41 10.97
N SER A 154 -0.35 -0.80 12.21
CA SER A 154 0.51 -0.50 13.35
C SER A 154 0.86 -1.80 14.07
N SER A 155 2.11 -1.92 14.52
CA SER A 155 2.49 -3.01 15.42
C SER A 155 1.80 -2.85 16.78
N PRO A 156 1.66 -3.93 17.56
CA PRO A 156 1.22 -3.83 18.95
C PRO A 156 2.08 -2.87 19.75
N VAL A 157 1.46 -2.13 20.67
CA VAL A 157 2.19 -1.24 21.57
C VAL A 157 3.00 -2.09 22.55
N ASN A 158 4.32 -2.01 22.43
CA ASN A 158 5.26 -2.69 23.32
C ASN A 158 6.47 -1.77 23.56
N PRO A 159 6.61 -1.15 24.73
CA PRO A 159 7.76 -0.32 25.05
C PRO A 159 9.03 -1.20 25.09
N GLY A 160 10.03 -0.81 24.30
CA GLY A 160 11.31 -1.52 24.22
C GLY A 160 11.91 -1.49 22.80
N PRO A 161 13.07 -2.12 22.62
CA PRO A 161 13.66 -2.24 21.30
C PRO A 161 12.75 -3.06 20.37
N PRO A 162 12.76 -2.80 19.03
CA PRO A 162 12.01 -3.60 18.07
C PRO A 162 12.38 -5.08 18.21
N ALA A 163 11.40 -5.96 18.13
CA ALA A 163 11.69 -7.39 18.01
C ALA A 163 12.42 -7.66 16.68
N PRO A 164 13.32 -8.65 16.62
CA PRO A 164 13.95 -9.04 15.38
C PRO A 164 12.89 -9.28 14.29
N LYS A 165 13.09 -8.72 13.10
CA LYS A 165 12.18 -8.85 11.94
C LYS A 165 10.78 -8.24 12.11
N GLU A 166 10.52 -7.43 13.13
CA GLU A 166 9.20 -6.85 13.34
C GLU A 166 8.75 -5.95 12.17
N GLU A 167 9.67 -5.18 11.60
CA GLU A 167 9.41 -4.36 10.42
C GLU A 167 9.06 -5.22 9.21
N GLU A 168 9.82 -6.30 8.98
CA GLU A 168 9.56 -7.25 7.90
C GLU A 168 8.19 -7.92 8.06
N LEU A 169 7.85 -8.35 9.28
CA LEU A 169 6.55 -8.96 9.57
C LEU A 169 5.40 -8.00 9.34
N LEU A 170 5.57 -6.72 9.70
CA LEU A 170 4.54 -5.70 9.49
C LEU A 170 4.36 -5.39 7.99
N LEU A 171 5.45 -5.31 7.23
CA LEU A 171 5.43 -5.16 5.77
C LEU A 171 4.79 -6.36 5.08
N ARG A 172 5.13 -7.58 5.51
CA ARG A 172 4.53 -8.82 5.02
C ARG A 172 3.03 -8.84 5.30
N GLN A 173 2.61 -8.41 6.47
CA GLN A 173 1.20 -8.28 6.81
C GLN A 173 0.48 -7.24 5.94
N ALA A 174 1.12 -6.10 5.63
CA ALA A 174 0.54 -5.10 4.72
C ALA A 174 0.35 -5.66 3.30
N ALA A 175 1.35 -6.35 2.76
CA ALA A 175 1.28 -7.01 1.46
C ALA A 175 0.18 -8.09 1.43
N ARG A 176 0.09 -8.91 2.47
CA ARG A 176 -0.96 -9.93 2.63
C ARG A 176 -2.35 -9.31 2.73
N THR A 177 -2.49 -8.20 3.45
CA THR A 177 -3.77 -7.47 3.56
C THR A 177 -4.22 -6.98 2.19
N PHE A 178 -3.32 -6.39 1.38
CA PHE A 178 -3.63 -6.03 0.00
C PHE A 178 -4.10 -7.24 -0.81
N ALA A 179 -3.37 -8.36 -0.76
CA ALA A 179 -3.73 -9.56 -1.50
C ALA A 179 -5.11 -10.10 -1.09
N ILE A 180 -5.45 -10.07 0.21
CA ILE A 180 -6.77 -10.46 0.72
C ILE A 180 -7.86 -9.51 0.21
N HIS A 181 -7.64 -8.19 0.26
CA HIS A 181 -8.59 -7.20 -0.25
C HIS A 181 -8.84 -7.39 -1.74
N LEU A 182 -7.76 -7.54 -2.53
CA LEU A 182 -7.84 -7.80 -3.98
C LEU A 182 -8.66 -9.05 -4.28
N LEU A 183 -8.35 -10.16 -3.64
CA LEU A 183 -9.03 -11.43 -3.90
C LEU A 183 -10.49 -11.41 -3.44
N ASN A 184 -10.78 -10.81 -2.30
CA ASN A 184 -12.15 -10.66 -1.83
C ASN A 184 -12.99 -9.83 -2.80
N GLU A 185 -12.50 -8.67 -3.26
CA GLU A 185 -13.22 -7.85 -4.23
C GLU A 185 -13.36 -8.54 -5.58
N MET A 186 -12.33 -9.27 -6.02
CA MET A 186 -12.28 -9.94 -7.31
C MET A 186 -13.19 -11.18 -7.35
N LEU A 187 -13.22 -11.99 -6.28
CA LEU A 187 -13.91 -13.29 -6.25
C LEU A 187 -15.35 -13.18 -5.72
N LEU A 188 -15.63 -12.22 -4.83
CA LEU A 188 -16.97 -12.00 -4.30
C LEU A 188 -17.76 -11.13 -5.28
N TYR A 189 -18.62 -11.77 -6.07
CA TYR A 189 -19.57 -11.05 -6.91
C TYR A 189 -20.71 -10.48 -6.07
N TRP A 190 -20.75 -9.16 -5.97
CA TRP A 190 -21.96 -8.45 -5.56
C TRP A 190 -22.58 -7.86 -6.83
N PRO A 191 -23.82 -8.27 -7.20
CA PRO A 191 -24.53 -7.55 -8.25
C PRO A 191 -24.58 -6.08 -7.83
N PRO A 192 -24.37 -5.12 -8.77
CA PRO A 192 -24.56 -3.70 -8.45
C PRO A 192 -25.94 -3.56 -7.83
N ALA A 193 -26.03 -2.79 -6.74
CA ALA A 193 -27.32 -2.46 -6.13
C ALA A 193 -28.20 -1.88 -7.24
N GLU A 194 -29.25 -2.60 -7.63
CA GLU A 194 -30.24 -2.10 -8.59
C GLU A 194 -30.71 -0.75 -8.04
N GLY A 195 -30.40 0.32 -8.81
CA GLY A 195 -30.72 1.67 -8.40
C GLY A 195 -32.21 1.79 -8.11
N LYS A 196 -32.52 2.14 -6.87
CA LYS A 196 -33.83 2.66 -6.49
C LYS A 196 -33.89 4.13 -6.84
#